data_aed597f9a169d788c678c51cce0e774c
#
_entry.id   aed597f9a169d788c678c51cce0e774c
#
_cell.length_a   1.000
_cell.length_b   1.000
_cell.length_c   1.000
_cell.angle_alpha   90.00
_cell.angle_beta   90.00
_cell.angle_gamma   90.00
#
_symmetry.space_group_name_H-M   'P 1'
#
loop_
_entity.id
_entity.type
_entity.pdbx_description
1 polymer ?
#
loop_
_entity_poly.entity_id
_entity_poly.type
_entity_poly.pdbx_seq_one_letter_code
_entity_poly.pdbx_strand_id
1 'polypeptide(L)'
;GYLVIQGELPLGAGLVVFAGLLQQFSGQIANIAGVADSVQQSLTGARRVFEVLDAPLEVTSPDDPVTLHEVRGEVRFEEVEFYFKPQNIILEAIDLEARPGEVVAIAGSTGSGKSALMSLIPRFYDPLRGRVTLDGHDLRSLDLQQLRQHIGIVFQESFLFSNTVAENIAFGNPGASREQIERAARIACAHEFIAEMPDGYDSLITESGVNLSGGQRQRLAIARAILMEPSVLLLDDPTSAIDPETESEILNAIDRAIEGRTTFIVAHRLSTLKRADHVVVLDKGRIIQAE
;
A
#
# COMPACT_ATOMS: atom_id res chain seq x y z
N GLY A 1 48.37 -32.28 39.02
CA GLY A 1 49.09 -33.54 39.00
C GLY A 1 50.40 -33.43 39.79
N TYR A 2 51.36 -32.56 39.41
CA TYR A 2 52.74 -32.51 39.95
C TYR A 2 52.78 -32.24 41.47
N LEU A 3 52.05 -31.23 41.98
CA LEU A 3 51.97 -30.90 43.38
C LEU A 3 51.32 -32.03 44.27
N VAL A 4 50.42 -32.84 43.66
CA VAL A 4 49.82 -33.99 44.37
C VAL A 4 50.86 -35.10 44.49
N ILE A 5 51.71 -35.37 43.49
CA ILE A 5 52.78 -36.35 43.50
C ILE A 5 53.86 -35.97 44.54
N GLN A 6 54.16 -34.71 44.73
CA GLN A 6 55.08 -34.18 45.72
C GLN A 6 54.49 -34.17 47.15
N GLY A 7 53.19 -34.45 47.33
CA GLY A 7 52.52 -34.45 48.62
C GLY A 7 52.14 -33.03 49.16
N GLU A 8 52.36 -32.01 48.35
CA GLU A 8 52.06 -30.59 48.71
C GLU A 8 50.56 -30.28 48.58
N LEU A 9 49.80 -31.06 47.82
CA LEU A 9 48.36 -30.87 47.63
C LEU A 9 47.62 -32.19 47.81
N PRO A 10 46.66 -32.32 48.74
CA PRO A 10 45.88 -33.58 48.92
C PRO A 10 44.96 -33.82 47.71
N LEU A 11 44.91 -35.07 47.23
CA LEU A 11 44.15 -35.41 46.01
C LEU A 11 42.67 -35.04 46.11
N GLY A 12 42.00 -35.39 47.20
CA GLY A 12 40.56 -35.18 47.40
C GLY A 12 40.22 -33.73 47.72
N ALA A 13 40.76 -33.19 48.81
CA ALA A 13 40.45 -31.84 49.29
C ALA A 13 41.15 -30.73 48.51
N GLY A 14 42.27 -31.01 47.83
CA GLY A 14 43.02 -30.02 47.03
C GLY A 14 42.67 -30.08 45.56
N LEU A 15 43.07 -31.13 44.83
CA LEU A 15 42.96 -31.17 43.38
C LEU A 15 41.53 -31.23 42.87
N VAL A 16 40.68 -32.05 43.50
CA VAL A 16 39.28 -32.22 43.05
C VAL A 16 38.47 -30.96 43.36
N VAL A 17 38.66 -30.40 44.58
CA VAL A 17 37.96 -29.11 44.94
C VAL A 17 38.42 -27.99 44.05
N PHE A 18 39.72 -27.86 43.75
CA PHE A 18 40.28 -26.83 42.89
C PHE A 18 39.74 -27.00 41.45
N ALA A 19 39.68 -28.21 40.88
CA ALA A 19 39.12 -28.46 39.56
C ALA A 19 37.63 -28.11 39.52
N GLY A 20 36.89 -28.44 40.57
CA GLY A 20 35.46 -28.08 40.68
C GLY A 20 35.24 -26.58 40.73
N LEU A 21 36.03 -25.84 41.49
CA LEU A 21 35.98 -24.37 41.58
C LEU A 21 36.34 -23.73 40.21
N LEU A 22 37.37 -24.24 39.51
CA LEU A 22 37.72 -23.78 38.18
C LEU A 22 36.59 -23.97 37.18
N GLN A 23 35.94 -25.15 37.22
CA GLN A 23 34.79 -25.45 36.35
C GLN A 23 33.61 -24.52 36.64
N GLN A 24 33.33 -24.29 37.94
CA GLN A 24 32.27 -23.38 38.35
C GLN A 24 32.59 -21.92 37.90
N PHE A 25 33.83 -21.46 38.09
CA PHE A 25 34.29 -20.17 37.66
C PHE A 25 34.17 -19.97 36.13
N SER A 26 34.63 -20.98 35.35
CA SER A 26 34.49 -20.97 33.89
C SER A 26 33.02 -20.91 33.46
N GLY A 27 32.13 -21.62 34.17
CA GLY A 27 30.69 -21.56 33.95
C GLY A 27 30.10 -20.17 34.16
N GLN A 28 30.56 -19.46 35.23
CA GLN A 28 30.10 -18.09 35.49
C GLN A 28 30.60 -17.09 34.44
N ILE A 29 31.81 -17.24 33.92
CA ILE A 29 32.34 -16.41 32.82
C ILE A 29 31.48 -16.65 31.53
N ALA A 30 31.17 -17.90 31.23
CA ALA A 30 30.31 -18.23 30.09
C ALA A 30 28.89 -17.61 30.22
N ASN A 31 28.32 -17.63 31.43
CA ASN A 31 27.04 -16.98 31.73
C ASN A 31 27.10 -15.46 31.51
N ILE A 32 28.17 -14.79 32.00
CA ILE A 32 28.36 -13.34 31.78
C ILE A 32 28.47 -13.02 30.29
N ALA A 33 29.24 -13.82 29.54
CA ALA A 33 29.34 -13.65 28.09
C ALA A 33 27.96 -13.82 27.40
N GLY A 34 27.16 -14.83 27.82
CA GLY A 34 25.80 -15.03 27.32
C GLY A 34 24.85 -13.86 27.63
N VAL A 35 24.98 -13.25 28.79
CA VAL A 35 24.22 -12.03 29.16
C VAL A 35 24.63 -10.86 28.25
N ALA A 36 25.93 -10.68 28.01
CA ALA A 36 26.42 -9.62 27.13
C ALA A 36 25.87 -9.78 25.69
N ASP A 37 25.88 -11.00 25.16
CA ASP A 37 25.32 -11.32 23.83
C ASP A 37 23.81 -11.04 23.79
N SER A 38 23.06 -11.44 24.82
CA SER A 38 21.63 -11.17 24.92
C SER A 38 21.31 -9.69 24.96
N VAL A 39 22.06 -8.90 25.70
CA VAL A 39 21.93 -7.42 25.75
C VAL A 39 22.22 -6.83 24.39
N GLN A 40 23.28 -7.27 23.70
CA GLN A 40 23.64 -6.76 22.39
C GLN A 40 22.56 -7.08 21.33
N GLN A 41 21.99 -8.28 21.35
CA GLN A 41 20.87 -8.66 20.50
C GLN A 41 19.64 -7.80 20.76
N SER A 42 19.30 -7.59 22.04
CA SER A 42 18.17 -6.75 22.45
C SER A 42 18.35 -5.29 22.01
N LEU A 43 19.55 -4.73 22.16
CA LEU A 43 19.90 -3.37 21.70
C LEU A 43 19.80 -3.26 20.19
N THR A 44 20.23 -4.29 19.45
CA THR A 44 20.14 -4.31 17.98
C THR A 44 18.68 -4.37 17.53
N GLY A 45 17.85 -5.18 18.21
CA GLY A 45 16.40 -5.22 17.96
C GLY A 45 15.73 -3.88 18.26
N ALA A 46 16.03 -3.28 19.42
CA ALA A 46 15.50 -1.97 19.78
C ALA A 46 15.90 -0.88 18.77
N ARG A 47 17.17 -0.86 18.34
CA ARG A 47 17.65 0.10 17.33
C ARG A 47 16.84 0.02 16.04
N ARG A 48 16.57 -1.18 15.53
CA ARG A 48 15.76 -1.37 14.32
C ARG A 48 14.32 -0.85 14.49
N VAL A 49 13.73 -1.02 15.67
CA VAL A 49 12.40 -0.47 15.98
C VAL A 49 12.45 1.05 15.95
N PHE A 50 13.44 1.66 16.61
CA PHE A 50 13.59 3.12 16.61
C PHE A 50 13.94 3.69 15.25
N GLU A 51 14.75 3.00 14.44
CA GLU A 51 15.00 3.40 13.03
C GLU A 51 13.70 3.54 12.23
N VAL A 52 12.70 2.69 12.48
CA VAL A 52 11.38 2.79 11.83
C VAL A 52 10.52 3.89 12.46
N LEU A 53 10.51 3.98 13.80
CA LEU A 53 9.69 4.97 14.51
C LEU A 53 10.17 6.40 14.30
N ASP A 54 11.48 6.59 14.20
CA ASP A 54 12.12 7.90 14.03
C ASP A 54 12.32 8.25 12.54
N ALA A 55 11.90 7.38 11.62
CA ALA A 55 11.99 7.68 10.19
C ALA A 55 11.17 8.93 9.85
N PRO A 56 11.77 9.93 9.19
CA PRO A 56 11.05 11.14 8.83
C PRO A 56 9.92 10.80 7.84
N LEU A 57 8.76 11.40 8.06
CA LEU A 57 7.65 11.31 7.10
C LEU A 57 8.02 12.14 5.87
N GLU A 58 7.93 11.54 4.69
CA GLU A 58 8.23 12.25 3.42
C GLU A 58 7.21 13.34 3.14
N VAL A 59 5.95 13.13 3.54
CA VAL A 59 4.84 14.04 3.30
C VAL A 59 4.02 14.20 4.58
N THR A 60 3.75 15.46 4.94
CA THR A 60 2.92 15.82 6.10
C THR A 60 1.84 16.82 5.69
N SER A 61 0.75 16.88 6.46
CA SER A 61 -0.21 17.98 6.36
C SER A 61 0.46 19.30 6.75
N PRO A 62 0.08 20.45 6.14
CA PRO A 62 0.53 21.76 6.60
C PRO A 62 -0.08 22.10 7.97
N ASP A 63 0.52 23.09 8.66
CA ASP A 63 0.05 23.53 9.98
C ASP A 63 -1.35 24.18 9.95
N ASP A 64 -1.70 24.81 8.81
CA ASP A 64 -3.01 25.45 8.58
C ASP A 64 -3.59 24.94 7.24
N PRO A 65 -4.19 23.74 7.24
CA PRO A 65 -4.67 23.12 6.02
C PRO A 65 -5.97 23.78 5.51
N VAL A 66 -6.07 23.90 4.19
CA VAL A 66 -7.32 24.28 3.54
C VAL A 66 -8.34 23.14 3.70
N THR A 67 -9.53 23.47 4.18
CA THR A 67 -10.63 22.53 4.32
C THR A 67 -11.44 22.43 3.03
N LEU A 68 -11.62 21.22 2.53
CA LEU A 68 -12.50 20.95 1.40
C LEU A 68 -13.95 20.76 1.90
N HIS A 69 -14.89 21.51 1.36
CA HIS A 69 -16.32 21.41 1.73
C HIS A 69 -17.11 20.51 0.77
N GLU A 70 -16.95 20.72 -0.53
CA GLU A 70 -17.50 19.88 -1.60
C GLU A 70 -16.38 19.53 -2.56
N VAL A 71 -16.15 18.23 -2.79
CA VAL A 71 -15.12 17.77 -3.72
C VAL A 71 -15.79 17.24 -4.98
N ARG A 72 -15.61 17.96 -6.09
CA ARG A 72 -16.12 17.56 -7.40
C ARG A 72 -15.20 16.59 -8.11
N GLY A 73 -13.91 16.63 -7.76
CA GLY A 73 -12.89 15.71 -8.27
C GLY A 73 -12.16 16.20 -9.52
N GLU A 74 -12.09 17.52 -9.80
CA GLU A 74 -11.20 18.03 -10.84
C GLU A 74 -9.76 17.82 -10.41
N VAL A 75 -8.96 17.11 -11.21
CA VAL A 75 -7.53 16.91 -10.95
C VAL A 75 -6.71 17.53 -12.06
N ARG A 76 -5.72 18.37 -11.69
CA ARG A 76 -4.79 18.96 -12.65
C ARG A 76 -3.34 18.76 -12.23
N PHE A 77 -2.52 18.43 -13.21
CA PHE A 77 -1.07 18.46 -13.13
C PHE A 77 -0.60 19.68 -13.92
N GLU A 78 0.21 20.54 -13.31
CA GLU A 78 0.70 21.76 -13.92
C GLU A 78 2.23 21.77 -13.88
N GLU A 79 2.88 21.61 -15.04
CA GLU A 79 4.34 21.56 -15.22
C GLU A 79 5.05 20.62 -14.22
N VAL A 80 4.47 19.45 -13.95
CA VAL A 80 4.95 18.55 -12.91
C VAL A 80 6.23 17.83 -13.32
N GLU A 81 7.27 17.98 -12.49
CA GLU A 81 8.49 17.17 -12.53
C GLU A 81 8.59 16.32 -11.27
N PHE A 82 8.99 15.05 -11.43
CA PHE A 82 9.11 14.14 -10.30
C PHE A 82 10.26 13.13 -10.46
N TYR A 83 10.89 12.77 -9.33
CA TYR A 83 11.85 11.67 -9.20
C TYR A 83 11.77 11.02 -7.82
N PHE A 84 12.08 9.72 -7.73
CA PHE A 84 12.29 9.06 -6.43
C PHE A 84 13.73 9.27 -5.90
N LYS A 85 14.69 9.52 -6.79
CA LYS A 85 16.10 9.79 -6.43
C LYS A 85 16.61 10.93 -7.29
N PRO A 86 17.40 11.87 -6.74
CA PRO A 86 17.81 13.12 -7.42
C PRO A 86 18.47 13.00 -8.79
N GLN A 87 18.91 11.80 -9.19
CA GLN A 87 19.63 11.58 -10.44
C GLN A 87 18.80 10.94 -11.55
N ASN A 88 17.50 10.65 -11.29
CA ASN A 88 16.66 9.95 -12.24
C ASN A 88 15.25 10.59 -12.29
N ILE A 89 15.07 11.55 -13.19
CA ILE A 89 13.76 12.18 -13.45
C ILE A 89 12.85 11.11 -14.05
N ILE A 90 11.69 10.92 -13.43
CA ILE A 90 10.69 9.93 -13.82
C ILE A 90 9.53 10.59 -14.56
N LEU A 91 9.14 11.81 -14.15
CA LEU A 91 8.15 12.61 -14.83
C LEU A 91 8.76 13.99 -15.15
N GLU A 92 8.56 14.47 -16.36
CA GLU A 92 9.15 15.71 -16.86
C GLU A 92 8.10 16.53 -17.59
N ALA A 93 7.82 17.74 -17.07
CA ALA A 93 6.89 18.72 -17.63
C ALA A 93 5.51 18.09 -17.95
N ILE A 94 4.89 17.45 -16.94
CA ILE A 94 3.57 16.85 -17.10
C ILE A 94 2.51 17.92 -16.92
N ASP A 95 1.72 18.13 -17.97
CA ASP A 95 0.49 18.92 -17.98
C ASP A 95 -0.67 17.98 -18.33
N LEU A 96 -1.61 17.84 -17.41
CA LEU A 96 -2.76 16.95 -17.56
C LEU A 96 -3.94 17.51 -16.76
N GLU A 97 -5.12 17.51 -17.35
CA GLU A 97 -6.38 17.87 -16.71
C GLU A 97 -7.36 16.73 -16.83
N ALA A 98 -8.01 16.37 -15.72
CA ALA A 98 -9.18 15.51 -15.68
C ALA A 98 -10.33 16.29 -15.03
N ARG A 99 -11.40 16.51 -15.76
CA ARG A 99 -12.61 17.20 -15.27
C ARG A 99 -13.42 16.30 -14.37
N PRO A 100 -14.30 16.87 -13.52
CA PRO A 100 -15.20 16.08 -12.69
C PRO A 100 -15.97 15.04 -13.49
N GLY A 101 -15.85 13.77 -13.09
CA GLY A 101 -16.55 12.65 -13.72
C GLY A 101 -15.89 12.11 -15.01
N GLU A 102 -14.80 12.70 -15.49
CA GLU A 102 -14.07 12.16 -16.65
C GLU A 102 -13.23 10.93 -16.30
N VAL A 103 -13.12 10.03 -17.28
CA VAL A 103 -12.27 8.84 -17.22
C VAL A 103 -11.04 9.05 -18.11
N VAL A 104 -9.87 9.13 -17.48
CA VAL A 104 -8.57 9.28 -18.14
C VAL A 104 -7.81 7.97 -18.11
N ALA A 105 -7.57 7.38 -19.28
CA ALA A 105 -6.71 6.20 -19.38
C ALA A 105 -5.26 6.60 -19.60
N ILE A 106 -4.35 6.00 -18.84
CA ILE A 106 -2.91 6.21 -18.94
C ILE A 106 -2.28 4.97 -19.57
N ALA A 107 -1.79 5.12 -20.79
CA ALA A 107 -1.10 4.07 -21.54
C ALA A 107 0.41 4.36 -21.60
N GLY A 108 1.22 3.35 -21.86
CA GLY A 108 2.67 3.51 -22.04
C GLY A 108 3.44 2.25 -21.65
N SER A 109 4.72 2.20 -22.03
CA SER A 109 5.59 1.07 -21.73
C SER A 109 5.85 0.91 -20.23
N THR A 110 6.32 -0.27 -19.81
CA THR A 110 6.79 -0.47 -18.43
C THR A 110 7.95 0.50 -18.15
N GLY A 111 7.88 1.17 -17.00
CA GLY A 111 8.88 2.18 -16.62
C GLY A 111 8.67 3.57 -17.24
N SER A 112 7.57 3.81 -17.98
CA SER A 112 7.29 5.14 -18.56
C SER A 112 6.89 6.21 -17.54
N GLY A 113 6.59 5.84 -16.27
CA GLY A 113 6.21 6.77 -15.21
C GLY A 113 4.74 6.71 -14.76
N LYS A 114 3.92 5.79 -15.29
CA LYS A 114 2.47 5.68 -14.98
C LYS A 114 2.18 5.57 -13.50
N SER A 115 2.82 4.63 -12.80
CA SER A 115 2.62 4.45 -11.35
C SER A 115 3.14 5.64 -10.54
N ALA A 116 4.17 6.34 -11.01
CA ALA A 116 4.64 7.57 -10.39
C ALA A 116 3.59 8.68 -10.52
N LEU A 117 3.00 8.86 -11.71
CA LEU A 117 1.93 9.83 -11.94
C LEU A 117 0.74 9.55 -11.02
N MET A 118 0.30 8.28 -10.95
CA MET A 118 -0.79 7.86 -10.08
C MET A 118 -0.50 8.11 -8.60
N SER A 119 0.77 7.98 -8.16
CA SER A 119 1.17 8.14 -6.75
C SER A 119 1.17 9.59 -6.27
N LEU A 120 1.20 10.55 -7.17
CA LEU A 120 1.14 11.98 -6.84
C LEU A 120 -0.27 12.44 -6.49
N ILE A 121 -1.33 11.80 -7.01
CA ILE A 121 -2.72 12.18 -6.75
C ILE A 121 -3.10 11.98 -5.27
N PRO A 122 -2.83 10.81 -4.61
CA PRO A 122 -3.07 10.65 -3.17
C PRO A 122 -1.99 11.30 -2.31
N ARG A 123 -1.09 12.06 -2.94
CA ARG A 123 0.05 12.70 -2.31
C ARG A 123 0.84 11.69 -1.47
N PHE A 124 1.26 10.57 -2.11
CA PHE A 124 2.27 9.70 -1.50
C PHE A 124 3.65 10.35 -1.59
N TYR A 125 3.84 11.21 -2.59
CA TYR A 125 5.02 12.04 -2.82
C TYR A 125 4.60 13.43 -3.25
N ASP A 126 5.44 14.43 -2.98
CA ASP A 126 5.29 15.77 -3.53
C ASP A 126 6.13 15.90 -4.82
N PRO A 127 5.66 16.63 -5.85
CA PRO A 127 6.44 16.88 -7.04
C PRO A 127 7.64 17.80 -6.75
N LEU A 128 8.73 17.62 -7.50
CA LEU A 128 9.93 18.47 -7.41
C LEU A 128 9.63 19.90 -7.90
N ARG A 129 8.93 19.98 -9.02
CA ARG A 129 8.48 21.24 -9.63
C ARG A 129 7.03 21.10 -10.05
N GLY A 130 6.41 22.24 -10.29
CA GLY A 130 5.00 22.28 -10.61
C GLY A 130 4.11 21.96 -9.42
N ARG A 131 2.89 21.60 -9.69
CA ARG A 131 1.89 21.24 -8.67
C ARG A 131 0.84 20.28 -9.22
N VAL A 132 0.25 19.52 -8.30
CA VAL A 132 -0.98 18.79 -8.55
C VAL A 132 -2.09 19.45 -7.73
N THR A 133 -3.25 19.66 -8.34
CA THR A 133 -4.39 20.29 -7.68
C THR A 133 -5.60 19.38 -7.68
N LEU A 134 -6.44 19.52 -6.65
CA LEU A 134 -7.77 18.96 -6.56
C LEU A 134 -8.77 20.11 -6.41
N ASP A 135 -9.70 20.25 -7.35
CA ASP A 135 -10.66 21.36 -7.43
C ASP A 135 -10.00 22.74 -7.31
N GLY A 136 -8.83 22.91 -7.95
CA GLY A 136 -8.05 24.14 -7.97
C GLY A 136 -7.16 24.37 -6.74
N HIS A 137 -7.24 23.53 -5.69
CA HIS A 137 -6.40 23.62 -4.51
C HIS A 137 -5.14 22.76 -4.68
N ASP A 138 -3.95 23.32 -4.45
CA ASP A 138 -2.71 22.57 -4.43
C ASP A 138 -2.78 21.48 -3.34
N LEU A 139 -2.47 20.24 -3.69
CA LEU A 139 -2.54 19.12 -2.74
C LEU A 139 -1.68 19.33 -1.49
N ARG A 140 -0.60 20.13 -1.61
CA ARG A 140 0.29 20.48 -0.49
C ARG A 140 -0.37 21.39 0.54
N SER A 141 -1.44 22.11 0.16
CA SER A 141 -2.22 22.97 1.06
C SER A 141 -3.33 22.21 1.81
N LEU A 142 -3.61 20.96 1.45
CA LEU A 142 -4.72 20.19 1.99
C LEU A 142 -4.27 19.33 3.18
N ASP A 143 -5.22 19.02 4.07
CA ASP A 143 -5.04 17.97 5.06
C ASP A 143 -4.98 16.60 4.37
N LEU A 144 -3.95 15.80 4.67
CA LEU A 144 -3.72 14.51 4.03
C LEU A 144 -4.84 13.50 4.28
N GLN A 145 -5.42 13.51 5.48
CA GLN A 145 -6.50 12.59 5.80
C GLN A 145 -7.76 12.94 5.01
N GLN A 146 -8.11 14.22 4.96
CA GLN A 146 -9.23 14.72 4.16
C GLN A 146 -9.03 14.43 2.66
N LEU A 147 -7.85 14.76 2.10
CA LEU A 147 -7.52 14.47 0.72
C LEU A 147 -7.74 12.99 0.38
N ARG A 148 -7.16 12.10 1.18
CA ARG A 148 -7.20 10.65 0.94
C ARG A 148 -8.58 10.01 1.15
N GLN A 149 -9.47 10.64 1.91
CA GLN A 149 -10.88 10.21 2.01
C GLN A 149 -11.65 10.38 0.69
N HIS A 150 -11.24 11.34 -0.15
CA HIS A 150 -11.85 11.59 -1.46
C HIS A 150 -11.20 10.80 -2.60
N ILE A 151 -10.19 9.97 -2.31
CA ILE A 151 -9.46 9.20 -3.33
C ILE A 151 -9.57 7.71 -3.04
N GLY A 152 -10.22 6.97 -3.92
CA GLY A 152 -10.24 5.51 -3.91
C GLY A 152 -9.10 4.95 -4.76
N ILE A 153 -8.41 3.92 -4.28
CA ILE A 153 -7.29 3.32 -5.01
C ILE A 153 -7.49 1.81 -5.10
N VAL A 154 -7.35 1.28 -6.32
CA VAL A 154 -7.27 -0.16 -6.60
C VAL A 154 -5.91 -0.43 -7.22
N PHE A 155 -5.05 -1.13 -6.49
CA PHE A 155 -3.71 -1.49 -6.95
C PHE A 155 -3.72 -2.69 -7.90
N GLN A 156 -2.68 -2.82 -8.71
CA GLN A 156 -2.47 -3.94 -9.63
C GLN A 156 -2.50 -5.29 -8.88
N GLU A 157 -1.79 -5.37 -7.75
CA GLU A 157 -1.86 -6.51 -6.84
C GLU A 157 -2.82 -6.18 -5.68
N SER A 158 -4.01 -6.77 -5.71
CA SER A 158 -5.03 -6.55 -4.70
C SER A 158 -4.71 -7.34 -3.43
N PHE A 159 -4.15 -6.66 -2.43
CA PHE A 159 -3.89 -7.24 -1.12
C PHE A 159 -5.18 -7.30 -0.28
N LEU A 160 -5.43 -8.47 0.31
CA LEU A 160 -6.52 -8.68 1.27
C LEU A 160 -5.94 -9.13 2.62
N PHE A 161 -6.56 -8.64 3.68
CA PHE A 161 -6.17 -8.99 5.05
C PHE A 161 -6.79 -10.32 5.47
N SER A 162 -6.12 -11.05 6.34
CA SER A 162 -6.66 -12.26 7.00
C SER A 162 -7.75 -11.87 8.00
N ASN A 163 -8.93 -11.56 7.46
CA ASN A 163 -10.08 -11.10 8.20
C ASN A 163 -11.37 -11.46 7.42
N THR A 164 -12.56 -11.08 7.91
CA THR A 164 -13.80 -11.33 7.20
C THR A 164 -13.88 -10.55 5.88
N VAL A 165 -14.74 -10.99 4.97
CA VAL A 165 -15.04 -10.27 3.73
C VAL A 165 -15.54 -8.86 4.05
N ALA A 166 -16.47 -8.73 5.01
CA ALA A 166 -17.01 -7.45 5.44
C ALA A 166 -15.93 -6.48 5.93
N GLU A 167 -15.02 -6.93 6.80
CA GLU A 167 -13.93 -6.12 7.33
C GLU A 167 -12.89 -5.76 6.27
N ASN A 168 -12.68 -6.63 5.28
CA ASN A 168 -11.84 -6.31 4.13
C ASN A 168 -12.45 -5.18 3.29
N ILE A 169 -13.75 -5.20 3.02
CA ILE A 169 -14.43 -4.13 2.30
C ILE A 169 -14.44 -2.85 3.15
N ALA A 170 -14.76 -2.96 4.44
CA ALA A 170 -14.84 -1.85 5.38
C ALA A 170 -13.49 -1.28 5.86
N PHE A 171 -12.37 -1.76 5.32
CA PHE A 171 -11.03 -1.39 5.80
C PHE A 171 -10.79 0.13 5.88
N GLY A 172 -11.25 0.89 4.88
CA GLY A 172 -11.14 2.36 4.87
C GLY A 172 -12.16 3.08 5.77
N ASN A 173 -13.26 2.41 6.12
CA ASN A 173 -14.31 2.92 7.00
C ASN A 173 -14.86 1.80 7.91
N PRO A 174 -14.18 1.50 9.02
CA PRO A 174 -14.61 0.45 9.95
C PRO A 174 -15.99 0.68 10.57
N GLY A 175 -16.52 1.91 10.52
CA GLY A 175 -17.86 2.26 10.99
C GLY A 175 -18.97 2.08 9.95
N ALA A 176 -18.67 1.59 8.76
CA ALA A 176 -19.65 1.40 7.70
C ALA A 176 -20.73 0.38 8.10
N SER A 177 -22.00 0.71 7.80
CA SER A 177 -23.11 -0.21 8.05
C SER A 177 -23.06 -1.40 7.08
N ARG A 178 -23.76 -2.49 7.45
CA ARG A 178 -23.87 -3.68 6.59
C ARG A 178 -24.47 -3.33 5.23
N GLU A 179 -25.46 -2.45 5.19
CA GLU A 179 -26.09 -1.99 3.95
C GLU A 179 -25.09 -1.23 3.05
N GLN A 180 -24.20 -0.41 3.64
CA GLN A 180 -23.16 0.30 2.89
C GLN A 180 -22.14 -0.70 2.29
N ILE A 181 -21.71 -1.67 3.07
CA ILE A 181 -20.80 -2.74 2.64
C ILE A 181 -21.42 -3.54 1.49
N GLU A 182 -22.68 -3.96 1.63
CA GLU A 182 -23.40 -4.70 0.59
C GLU A 182 -23.62 -3.87 -0.68
N ARG A 183 -23.94 -2.59 -0.55
CA ARG A 183 -24.06 -1.67 -1.68
C ARG A 183 -22.74 -1.56 -2.45
N ALA A 184 -21.61 -1.36 -1.75
CA ALA A 184 -20.30 -1.32 -2.37
C ALA A 184 -19.96 -2.64 -3.08
N ALA A 185 -20.27 -3.78 -2.46
CA ALA A 185 -20.08 -5.10 -3.05
C ALA A 185 -20.94 -5.32 -4.31
N ARG A 186 -22.19 -4.82 -4.34
CA ARG A 186 -23.07 -4.90 -5.53
C ARG A 186 -22.56 -4.06 -6.68
N ILE A 187 -22.06 -2.84 -6.41
CA ILE A 187 -21.44 -1.99 -7.42
C ILE A 187 -20.21 -2.70 -8.01
N ALA A 188 -19.38 -3.30 -7.16
CA ALA A 188 -18.18 -4.04 -7.58
C ALA A 188 -18.48 -5.45 -8.14
N CYS A 189 -19.74 -5.82 -8.39
CA CYS A 189 -20.15 -7.16 -8.84
C CYS A 189 -19.60 -8.28 -7.95
N ALA A 190 -19.45 -8.02 -6.65
CA ALA A 190 -18.89 -8.97 -5.68
C ALA A 190 -19.97 -9.67 -4.85
N HIS A 191 -21.16 -9.08 -4.74
CA HIS A 191 -22.23 -9.56 -3.86
C HIS A 191 -22.62 -11.02 -4.14
N GLU A 192 -22.74 -11.40 -5.39
CA GLU A 192 -23.22 -12.70 -5.83
C GLU A 192 -22.30 -13.81 -5.31
N PHE A 193 -20.99 -13.72 -5.59
CA PHE A 193 -20.06 -14.74 -5.11
C PHE A 193 -19.88 -14.71 -3.59
N ILE A 194 -20.02 -13.53 -2.95
CA ILE A 194 -19.97 -13.44 -1.48
C ILE A 194 -21.17 -14.17 -0.86
N ALA A 195 -22.37 -14.03 -1.44
CA ALA A 195 -23.58 -14.70 -0.96
C ALA A 195 -23.51 -16.23 -1.11
N GLU A 196 -22.70 -16.74 -2.04
CA GLU A 196 -22.46 -18.18 -2.23
C GLU A 196 -21.40 -18.74 -1.26
N MET A 197 -20.66 -17.88 -0.54
CA MET A 197 -19.70 -18.33 0.48
C MET A 197 -20.45 -18.89 1.72
N PRO A 198 -19.86 -19.86 2.44
CA PRO A 198 -20.55 -20.53 3.57
C PRO A 198 -21.12 -19.57 4.62
N ASP A 199 -20.38 -18.52 4.98
CA ASP A 199 -20.76 -17.51 5.98
C ASP A 199 -21.00 -16.13 5.31
N GLY A 200 -21.14 -16.09 3.99
CA GLY A 200 -21.35 -14.86 3.24
C GLY A 200 -20.30 -13.80 3.53
N TYR A 201 -20.72 -12.61 3.93
CA TYR A 201 -19.82 -11.50 4.28
C TYR A 201 -18.97 -11.75 5.53
N ASP A 202 -19.36 -12.69 6.39
CA ASP A 202 -18.65 -13.05 7.61
C ASP A 202 -17.64 -14.20 7.35
N SER A 203 -17.56 -14.68 6.10
CA SER A 203 -16.58 -15.66 5.67
C SER A 203 -15.15 -15.12 5.83
N LEU A 204 -14.26 -15.94 6.39
CA LEU A 204 -12.86 -15.59 6.58
C LEU A 204 -12.08 -15.68 5.28
N ILE A 205 -11.34 -14.63 4.99
CA ILE A 205 -10.32 -14.59 3.94
C ILE A 205 -9.00 -15.06 4.57
N THR A 206 -8.35 -16.03 3.95
CA THR A 206 -7.03 -16.50 4.39
C THR A 206 -5.95 -15.50 3.98
N GLU A 207 -4.72 -15.70 4.45
CA GLU A 207 -3.59 -14.81 4.17
C GLU A 207 -3.48 -14.51 2.66
N SER A 208 -3.46 -13.22 2.33
CA SER A 208 -3.44 -12.70 0.95
C SER A 208 -4.59 -13.17 0.04
N GLY A 209 -5.68 -13.72 0.60
CA GLY A 209 -6.85 -14.14 -0.17
C GLY A 209 -6.60 -15.36 -1.08
N VAL A 210 -5.73 -16.30 -0.65
CA VAL A 210 -5.40 -17.51 -1.45
C VAL A 210 -6.64 -18.38 -1.74
N ASN A 211 -7.67 -18.29 -0.90
CA ASN A 211 -8.95 -19.01 -1.08
C ASN A 211 -9.89 -18.33 -2.09
N LEU A 212 -9.48 -17.24 -2.73
CA LEU A 212 -10.26 -16.50 -3.72
C LEU A 212 -9.57 -16.53 -5.09
N SER A 213 -10.37 -16.48 -6.17
CA SER A 213 -9.83 -16.27 -7.52
C SER A 213 -9.24 -14.86 -7.66
N GLY A 214 -8.39 -14.64 -8.68
CA GLY A 214 -7.85 -13.31 -8.98
C GLY A 214 -8.94 -12.26 -9.18
N GLY A 215 -9.99 -12.62 -9.92
CA GLY A 215 -11.13 -11.76 -10.18
C GLY A 215 -11.97 -11.45 -8.94
N GLN A 216 -12.14 -12.42 -8.04
CA GLN A 216 -12.83 -12.20 -6.77
C GLN A 216 -12.04 -11.22 -5.88
N ARG A 217 -10.71 -11.40 -5.76
CA ARG A 217 -9.86 -10.45 -5.03
C ARG A 217 -9.96 -9.03 -5.58
N GLN A 218 -9.92 -8.91 -6.92
CA GLN A 218 -9.99 -7.61 -7.58
C GLN A 218 -11.34 -6.92 -7.32
N ARG A 219 -12.46 -7.65 -7.41
CA ARG A 219 -13.79 -7.09 -7.12
C ARG A 219 -13.93 -6.67 -5.65
N LEU A 220 -13.33 -7.40 -4.71
CA LEU A 220 -13.28 -6.96 -3.31
C LEU A 220 -12.44 -5.69 -3.13
N ALA A 221 -11.33 -5.55 -3.85
CA ALA A 221 -10.51 -4.33 -3.81
C ALA A 221 -11.27 -3.13 -4.40
N ILE A 222 -12.04 -3.33 -5.48
CA ILE A 222 -12.93 -2.30 -6.02
C ILE A 222 -14.01 -1.95 -4.99
N ALA A 223 -14.66 -2.93 -4.36
CA ALA A 223 -15.68 -2.68 -3.32
C ALA A 223 -15.10 -1.85 -2.16
N ARG A 224 -13.88 -2.18 -1.71
CA ARG A 224 -13.15 -1.42 -0.68
C ARG A 224 -12.93 0.03 -1.10
N ALA A 225 -12.47 0.26 -2.33
CA ALA A 225 -12.18 1.59 -2.84
C ALA A 225 -13.42 2.47 -2.93
N ILE A 226 -14.55 1.92 -3.39
CA ILE A 226 -15.80 2.68 -3.59
C ILE A 226 -16.65 2.82 -2.34
N LEU A 227 -16.42 2.02 -1.28
CA LEU A 227 -17.13 2.16 0.00
C LEU A 227 -16.97 3.55 0.61
N MET A 228 -15.82 4.19 0.39
CA MET A 228 -15.53 5.55 0.84
C MET A 228 -16.28 6.64 0.06
N GLU A 229 -17.03 6.26 -0.99
CA GLU A 229 -17.71 7.18 -1.92
C GLU A 229 -16.74 8.26 -2.46
N PRO A 230 -15.56 7.87 -2.99
CA PRO A 230 -14.55 8.82 -3.40
C PRO A 230 -14.99 9.63 -4.62
N SER A 231 -14.54 10.90 -4.71
CA SER A 231 -14.73 11.74 -5.89
C SER A 231 -13.72 11.42 -7.00
N VAL A 232 -12.55 10.88 -6.62
CA VAL A 232 -11.49 10.46 -7.54
C VAL A 232 -11.19 8.97 -7.34
N LEU A 233 -11.16 8.21 -8.42
CA LEU A 233 -10.86 6.77 -8.42
C LEU A 233 -9.59 6.48 -9.22
N LEU A 234 -8.66 5.76 -8.62
CA LEU A 234 -7.40 5.36 -9.23
C LEU A 234 -7.40 3.84 -9.43
N LEU A 235 -7.26 3.39 -10.68
CA LEU A 235 -7.24 1.97 -11.04
C LEU A 235 -5.89 1.65 -11.70
N ASP A 236 -5.00 0.98 -10.98
CA ASP A 236 -3.69 0.59 -11.52
C ASP A 236 -3.77 -0.82 -12.11
N ASP A 237 -3.89 -0.90 -13.43
CA ASP A 237 -3.98 -2.10 -14.25
C ASP A 237 -4.93 -3.20 -13.69
N PRO A 238 -6.22 -2.85 -13.49
CA PRO A 238 -7.17 -3.68 -12.76
C PRO A 238 -7.50 -5.02 -13.43
N THR A 239 -7.00 -5.26 -14.63
CA THR A 239 -7.27 -6.47 -15.43
C THR A 239 -6.03 -7.31 -15.73
N SER A 240 -4.83 -6.95 -15.24
CA SER A 240 -3.55 -7.58 -15.61
C SER A 240 -3.42 -9.05 -15.20
N ALA A 241 -3.93 -9.41 -14.02
CA ALA A 241 -3.74 -10.74 -13.43
C ALA A 241 -4.98 -11.65 -13.57
N ILE A 242 -5.84 -11.41 -14.60
CA ILE A 242 -7.16 -12.02 -14.69
C ILE A 242 -7.29 -12.86 -15.95
N ASP A 243 -7.91 -14.02 -15.78
CA ASP A 243 -8.26 -14.90 -16.89
C ASP A 243 -9.40 -14.29 -17.76
N PRO A 244 -9.48 -14.68 -19.07
CA PRO A 244 -10.46 -14.10 -19.98
C PRO A 244 -11.93 -14.38 -19.61
N GLU A 245 -12.21 -15.43 -18.81
CA GLU A 245 -13.58 -15.80 -18.45
C GLU A 245 -14.14 -14.83 -17.40
N THR A 246 -13.29 -14.39 -16.46
CA THR A 246 -13.66 -13.43 -15.39
C THR A 246 -13.43 -11.96 -15.77
N GLU A 247 -12.76 -11.69 -16.90
CA GLU A 247 -12.49 -10.31 -17.36
C GLU A 247 -13.79 -9.51 -17.54
N SER A 248 -14.84 -10.10 -18.08
CA SER A 248 -16.11 -9.41 -18.33
C SER A 248 -16.78 -8.92 -17.04
N GLU A 249 -16.70 -9.70 -15.95
CA GLU A 249 -17.27 -9.34 -14.65
C GLU A 249 -16.53 -8.15 -14.01
N ILE A 250 -15.21 -8.11 -14.18
CA ILE A 250 -14.39 -6.99 -13.68
C ILE A 250 -14.61 -5.74 -14.51
N LEU A 251 -14.72 -5.86 -15.82
CA LEU A 251 -15.05 -4.73 -16.68
C LEU A 251 -16.42 -4.16 -16.32
N ASN A 252 -17.42 -4.99 -16.01
CA ASN A 252 -18.72 -4.54 -15.50
C ASN A 252 -18.60 -3.87 -14.13
N ALA A 253 -17.74 -4.38 -13.24
CA ALA A 253 -17.48 -3.75 -11.95
C ALA A 253 -16.80 -2.37 -12.12
N ILE A 254 -15.85 -2.26 -13.04
CA ILE A 254 -15.20 -0.99 -13.39
C ILE A 254 -16.24 -0.01 -13.94
N ASP A 255 -17.09 -0.42 -14.91
CA ASP A 255 -18.10 0.45 -15.51
C ASP A 255 -19.04 1.06 -14.47
N ARG A 256 -19.45 0.27 -13.46
CA ARG A 256 -20.26 0.77 -12.34
C ARG A 256 -19.47 1.62 -11.35
N ALA A 257 -18.20 1.30 -11.14
CA ALA A 257 -17.36 2.01 -10.18
C ALA A 257 -16.96 3.41 -10.67
N ILE A 258 -16.80 3.62 -11.97
CA ILE A 258 -16.43 4.91 -12.57
C ILE A 258 -17.59 5.89 -12.66
N GLU A 259 -18.85 5.44 -12.60
CA GLU A 259 -20.02 6.30 -12.73
C GLU A 259 -19.98 7.46 -11.72
N GLY A 260 -19.97 8.69 -12.24
CA GLY A 260 -19.98 9.94 -11.47
C GLY A 260 -18.68 10.24 -10.73
N ARG A 261 -17.58 9.56 -11.05
CA ARG A 261 -16.25 9.75 -10.42
C ARG A 261 -15.20 10.10 -11.46
N THR A 262 -14.35 11.05 -11.12
CA THR A 262 -13.16 11.30 -11.93
C THR A 262 -12.21 10.12 -11.77
N THR A 263 -11.87 9.48 -12.88
CA THR A 263 -11.16 8.20 -12.79
C THR A 263 -9.88 8.21 -13.61
N PHE A 264 -8.78 7.78 -13.02
CA PHE A 264 -7.53 7.52 -13.73
C PHE A 264 -7.33 6.00 -13.79
N ILE A 265 -7.16 5.46 -15.01
CA ILE A 265 -6.97 4.04 -15.23
C ILE A 265 -5.64 3.81 -15.95
N VAL A 266 -4.69 3.15 -15.29
CA VAL A 266 -3.55 2.58 -16.00
C VAL A 266 -4.03 1.33 -16.71
N ALA A 267 -3.87 1.27 -18.02
CA ALA A 267 -4.36 0.17 -18.82
C ALA A 267 -3.39 -0.27 -19.91
N HIS A 268 -3.29 -1.59 -20.05
CA HIS A 268 -2.54 -2.25 -21.13
C HIS A 268 -3.46 -2.97 -22.13
N ARG A 269 -4.75 -3.13 -21.80
CA ARG A 269 -5.74 -3.80 -22.64
C ARG A 269 -6.66 -2.80 -23.33
N LEU A 270 -6.92 -3.03 -24.62
CA LEU A 270 -7.85 -2.20 -25.42
C LEU A 270 -9.28 -2.19 -24.83
N SER A 271 -9.70 -3.28 -24.21
CA SER A 271 -11.00 -3.39 -23.55
C SER A 271 -11.17 -2.35 -22.43
N THR A 272 -10.10 -2.04 -21.71
CA THR A 272 -10.08 -1.03 -20.65
C THR A 272 -9.93 0.38 -21.23
N LEU A 273 -9.04 0.58 -22.22
CA LEU A 273 -8.83 1.87 -22.88
C LEU A 273 -10.09 2.45 -23.53
N LYS A 274 -10.96 1.59 -24.09
CA LYS A 274 -12.23 2.01 -24.71
C LYS A 274 -13.26 2.60 -23.75
N ARG A 275 -13.02 2.55 -22.44
CA ARG A 275 -13.89 3.11 -21.40
C ARG A 275 -13.51 4.54 -21.02
N ALA A 276 -12.36 4.99 -21.49
CA ALA A 276 -11.86 6.32 -21.20
C ALA A 276 -12.48 7.36 -22.13
N ASP A 277 -12.74 8.54 -21.58
CA ASP A 277 -13.08 9.73 -22.34
C ASP A 277 -11.83 10.30 -23.01
N HIS A 278 -10.66 10.17 -22.35
CA HIS A 278 -9.36 10.60 -22.83
C HIS A 278 -8.31 9.50 -22.62
N VAL A 279 -7.44 9.34 -23.61
CA VAL A 279 -6.28 8.45 -23.52
C VAL A 279 -5.00 9.27 -23.54
N VAL A 280 -4.21 9.14 -22.50
CA VAL A 280 -2.90 9.79 -22.38
C VAL A 280 -1.81 8.75 -22.55
N VAL A 281 -0.92 8.97 -23.51
CA VAL A 281 0.22 8.08 -23.75
C VAL A 281 1.47 8.68 -23.11
N LEU A 282 2.03 7.94 -22.15
CA LEU A 282 3.25 8.32 -21.44
C LEU A 282 4.45 7.54 -21.98
N ASP A 283 5.49 8.24 -22.40
CA ASP A 283 6.77 7.64 -22.78
C ASP A 283 7.93 8.40 -22.12
N LYS A 284 8.81 7.64 -21.45
CA LYS A 284 10.01 8.19 -20.77
C LYS A 284 9.72 9.42 -19.91
N GLY A 285 8.63 9.38 -19.16
CA GLY A 285 8.24 10.44 -18.25
C GLY A 285 7.58 11.68 -18.88
N ARG A 286 7.25 11.64 -20.16
CA ARG A 286 6.56 12.74 -20.86
C ARG A 286 5.26 12.28 -21.49
N ILE A 287 4.27 13.14 -21.55
CA ILE A 287 3.06 12.92 -22.35
C ILE A 287 3.41 13.16 -23.81
N ILE A 288 3.27 12.11 -24.63
CA ILE A 288 3.56 12.20 -26.07
C ILE A 288 2.28 12.33 -26.92
N GLN A 289 1.13 11.94 -26.37
CA GLN A 289 -0.17 12.02 -27.01
C GLN A 289 -1.27 12.12 -25.94
N ALA A 290 -2.27 12.97 -26.18
CA ALA A 290 -3.50 13.08 -25.40
C ALA A 290 -4.67 13.26 -26.37
N GLU A 291 -5.61 12.32 -26.39
CA GLU A 291 -6.81 12.29 -27.27
C GLU A 291 -8.05 11.96 -26.46
#